data_a4a67cb436b0db72ad31c954611e325a
#
_entry.id   a4a67cb436b0db72ad31c954611e325a
#
_cell.length_a   1.000
_cell.length_b   1.000
_cell.length_c   1.000
_cell.angle_alpha   90.00
_cell.angle_beta   90.00
_cell.angle_gamma   90.00
#
_symmetry.space_group_name_H-M   'P 1'
#
loop_
_entity.id
_entity.type
_entity.pdbx_description
1 polymer ?
#
loop_
_entity_poly.entity_id
_entity_poly.type
_entity_poly.pdbx_seq_one_letter_code
_entity_poly.pdbx_strand_id
1 'polypeptide(L)'
;MNAPLRLVPFDGLWEMAIDVPYSMLAGRGELAWSCGQLALGEGARVQAPGDLLAQADVVADHLGTILRRAGLDRSCVRRLVAYYVPETDGDGPALIARLLDRLGKAAIVDLVPVPVFYYHGVRLEIDLFCGAVPAAPTLDDVSLAGGAATARFQSTAGETWVSFAGSPVALDAALEALRDACRQRGLDPQNCLEEHWTAPEAALASLGAAGVGFGNGFDPGAVVSTGSDDPLIRLRARVRSDAVAAQRTARAGCGFIVRECGPHLWLQGRAGEGLSGLVGQTAAIMQGADEILAEYGLCFEDVIKQTAHYCGGSAGELHDNMGVRNAYYSKPGPASTGIPVRGFEQATTRTVIDLRLLRGWRDQ
;
A
#
# COMPACT_ATOMS: atom_id res chain seq x y z
N MET A 1 21.57 7.20 -19.96
CA MET A 1 20.29 6.91 -20.67
C MET A 1 19.18 7.08 -19.64
N ASN A 2 18.17 7.88 -19.93
CA ASN A 2 17.02 8.02 -19.05
C ASN A 2 16.26 6.69 -18.98
N ALA A 3 15.92 6.25 -17.78
CA ALA A 3 15.12 5.04 -17.59
C ALA A 3 13.73 5.21 -18.26
N PRO A 4 13.19 4.19 -18.94
CA PRO A 4 11.94 4.30 -19.69
C PRO A 4 10.74 4.56 -18.80
N LEU A 5 9.83 5.43 -19.24
CA LEU A 5 8.51 5.62 -18.63
C LEU A 5 7.71 4.31 -18.76
N ARG A 6 7.05 3.90 -17.67
CA ARG A 6 6.17 2.74 -17.59
C ARG A 6 4.76 3.23 -17.28
N LEU A 7 3.90 3.26 -18.26
CA LEU A 7 2.53 3.72 -18.10
C LEU A 7 1.59 2.79 -18.87
N VAL A 8 0.66 2.18 -18.15
CA VAL A 8 -0.39 1.34 -18.74
C VAL A 8 -1.72 1.99 -18.38
N PRO A 9 -2.39 2.61 -19.34
CA PRO A 9 -3.68 3.26 -19.11
C PRO A 9 -4.77 2.24 -18.78
N PHE A 10 -5.89 2.74 -18.28
CA PHE A 10 -7.11 1.96 -18.05
C PHE A 10 -7.82 1.74 -19.39
N ASP A 11 -7.42 0.70 -20.13
CA ASP A 11 -8.08 0.31 -21.36
C ASP A 11 -8.07 -1.22 -21.57
N GLY A 12 -9.20 -1.76 -22.01
CA GLY A 12 -9.33 -3.08 -22.62
C GLY A 12 -8.88 -4.29 -21.79
N LEU A 13 -8.74 -4.18 -20.45
CA LEU A 13 -8.47 -5.32 -19.58
C LEU A 13 -9.64 -5.61 -18.67
N TRP A 14 -10.09 -4.61 -17.94
CA TRP A 14 -11.30 -4.59 -17.16
C TRP A 14 -11.78 -3.14 -16.98
N GLU A 15 -13.02 -2.96 -16.58
CA GLU A 15 -13.64 -1.64 -16.48
C GLU A 15 -14.12 -1.37 -15.05
N MET A 16 -14.11 -0.10 -14.68
CA MET A 16 -14.76 0.40 -13.48
C MET A 16 -16.17 0.92 -13.83
N ALA A 17 -17.07 0.90 -12.84
CA ALA A 17 -18.41 1.46 -12.99
C ALA A 17 -18.41 3.00 -13.19
N ILE A 18 -17.29 3.67 -12.92
CA ILE A 18 -17.12 5.11 -13.07
C ILE A 18 -15.84 5.42 -13.85
N ASP A 19 -15.85 6.56 -14.55
CA ASP A 19 -14.66 7.06 -15.23
C ASP A 19 -13.65 7.62 -14.22
N VAL A 20 -12.37 7.23 -14.39
CA VAL A 20 -11.28 7.60 -13.49
C VAL A 20 -10.07 8.11 -14.27
N PRO A 21 -9.27 9.04 -13.71
CA PRO A 21 -8.06 9.55 -14.36
C PRO A 21 -6.86 8.60 -14.26
N TYR A 22 -6.97 7.51 -13.53
CA TYR A 22 -5.87 6.65 -13.11
C TYR A 22 -5.29 5.76 -14.22
N SER A 23 -4.16 5.12 -13.90
CA SER A 23 -3.50 4.11 -14.74
C SER A 23 -3.54 2.75 -14.06
N MET A 24 -3.56 1.67 -14.84
CA MET A 24 -3.42 0.30 -14.33
C MET A 24 -2.03 0.05 -13.75
N LEU A 25 -1.02 0.72 -14.31
CA LEU A 25 0.35 0.70 -13.79
C LEU A 25 1.02 2.03 -14.14
N ALA A 26 1.80 2.55 -13.19
CA ALA A 26 2.64 3.74 -13.36
C ALA A 26 4.03 3.46 -12.79
N GLY A 27 5.08 3.93 -13.49
CA GLY A 27 6.46 3.68 -13.08
C GLY A 27 7.52 4.26 -14.00
N ARG A 28 8.78 4.06 -13.63
CA ARG A 28 9.95 4.42 -14.42
C ARG A 28 11.06 3.39 -14.23
N GLY A 29 11.65 2.93 -15.35
CA GLY A 29 12.67 1.89 -15.32
C GLY A 29 12.12 0.56 -14.80
N GLU A 30 12.69 0.05 -13.74
CA GLU A 30 12.23 -1.18 -13.07
C GLU A 30 11.27 -0.89 -11.90
N LEU A 31 11.13 0.38 -11.50
CA LEU A 31 10.20 0.79 -10.45
C LEU A 31 8.82 0.99 -11.05
N ALA A 32 7.83 0.22 -10.59
CA ALA A 32 6.46 0.38 -11.02
C ALA A 32 5.47 -0.06 -9.93
N TRP A 33 4.29 0.55 -9.96
CA TRP A 33 3.18 0.28 -9.05
C TRP A 33 1.91 0.05 -9.86
N SER A 34 1.17 -1.02 -9.57
CA SER A 34 -0.17 -1.18 -10.15
C SER A 34 -1.21 -0.38 -9.36
N CYS A 35 -2.34 -0.07 -9.99
CA CYS A 35 -3.57 0.16 -9.22
C CYS A 35 -4.04 -1.14 -8.59
N GLY A 36 -5.00 -1.07 -7.68
CA GLY A 36 -5.67 -2.25 -7.15
C GLY A 36 -6.30 -3.06 -8.28
N GLN A 37 -5.85 -4.30 -8.44
CA GLN A 37 -6.33 -5.19 -9.49
C GLN A 37 -7.42 -6.09 -8.92
N LEU A 38 -8.58 -6.03 -9.55
CA LEU A 38 -9.79 -6.76 -9.20
C LEU A 38 -10.11 -7.82 -10.25
N ALA A 39 -10.84 -8.86 -9.86
CA ALA A 39 -11.38 -9.84 -10.79
C ALA A 39 -12.64 -9.30 -11.50
N LEU A 40 -12.46 -8.21 -12.24
CA LEU A 40 -13.50 -7.59 -13.07
C LEU A 40 -13.24 -7.88 -14.54
N GLY A 41 -14.29 -7.73 -15.35
CA GLY A 41 -14.24 -7.81 -16.80
C GLY A 41 -14.96 -6.62 -17.44
N GLU A 42 -15.42 -6.79 -18.65
CA GLU A 42 -16.22 -5.81 -19.41
C GLU A 42 -17.48 -5.41 -18.62
N GLY A 43 -17.82 -4.13 -18.62
CA GLY A 43 -18.96 -3.57 -17.88
C GLY A 43 -18.84 -3.72 -16.37
N ALA A 44 -17.65 -3.74 -15.82
CA ALA A 44 -17.38 -3.92 -14.39
C ALA A 44 -17.99 -5.20 -13.80
N ARG A 45 -18.19 -6.24 -14.63
CA ARG A 45 -18.76 -7.52 -14.19
C ARG A 45 -17.75 -8.32 -13.38
N VAL A 46 -18.13 -8.73 -12.16
CA VAL A 46 -17.30 -9.58 -11.30
C VAL A 46 -17.13 -10.96 -11.94
N GLN A 47 -15.90 -11.39 -12.10
CA GLN A 47 -15.54 -12.73 -12.54
C GLN A 47 -15.37 -13.65 -11.31
N ALA A 48 -15.84 -14.88 -11.41
CA ALA A 48 -15.81 -15.86 -10.31
C ALA A 48 -16.30 -15.29 -8.96
N PRO A 49 -17.54 -14.74 -8.87
CA PRO A 49 -18.01 -14.09 -7.66
C PRO A 49 -18.02 -15.06 -6.47
N GLY A 50 -17.44 -14.62 -5.34
CA GLY A 50 -17.34 -15.41 -4.11
C GLY A 50 -16.20 -16.44 -4.08
N ASP A 51 -15.54 -16.74 -5.19
CA ASP A 51 -14.42 -17.70 -5.24
C ASP A 51 -13.07 -16.99 -5.18
N LEU A 52 -12.45 -16.97 -4.00
CA LEU A 52 -11.18 -16.29 -3.73
C LEU A 52 -10.04 -16.76 -4.65
N LEU A 53 -9.89 -18.07 -4.84
CA LEU A 53 -8.77 -18.61 -5.61
C LEU A 53 -8.98 -18.48 -7.12
N ALA A 54 -10.19 -18.60 -7.61
CA ALA A 54 -10.50 -18.31 -8.99
C ALA A 54 -10.32 -16.81 -9.30
N GLN A 55 -10.70 -15.91 -8.37
CA GLN A 55 -10.39 -14.48 -8.49
C GLN A 55 -8.88 -14.21 -8.47
N ALA A 56 -8.10 -14.94 -7.68
CA ALA A 56 -6.64 -14.82 -7.69
C ALA A 56 -6.04 -15.20 -9.04
N ASP A 57 -6.58 -16.21 -9.74
CA ASP A 57 -6.15 -16.56 -11.08
C ASP A 57 -6.45 -15.44 -12.10
N VAL A 58 -7.66 -14.89 -12.07
CA VAL A 58 -8.04 -13.75 -12.94
C VAL A 58 -7.14 -12.55 -12.71
N VAL A 59 -6.95 -12.17 -11.45
CA VAL A 59 -6.09 -11.02 -11.10
C VAL A 59 -4.64 -11.26 -11.49
N ALA A 60 -4.12 -12.49 -11.32
CA ALA A 60 -2.76 -12.83 -11.76
C ALA A 60 -2.59 -12.73 -13.29
N ASP A 61 -3.62 -13.07 -14.08
CA ASP A 61 -3.61 -12.90 -15.53
C ASP A 61 -3.66 -11.42 -15.92
N HIS A 62 -4.46 -10.61 -15.23
CA HIS A 62 -4.46 -9.16 -15.39
C HIS A 62 -3.06 -8.57 -15.12
N LEU A 63 -2.47 -8.87 -13.97
CA LEU A 63 -1.14 -8.41 -13.59
C LEU A 63 -0.07 -8.85 -14.59
N GLY A 64 -0.11 -10.10 -15.05
CA GLY A 64 0.79 -10.60 -16.09
C GLY A 64 0.64 -9.84 -17.41
N THR A 65 -0.57 -9.45 -17.78
CA THR A 65 -0.84 -8.65 -18.97
C THR A 65 -0.34 -7.22 -18.82
N ILE A 66 -0.58 -6.59 -17.66
CA ILE A 66 -0.13 -5.24 -17.34
C ILE A 66 1.40 -5.15 -17.35
N LEU A 67 2.09 -6.13 -16.75
CA LEU A 67 3.55 -6.21 -16.79
C LEU A 67 4.07 -6.28 -18.25
N ARG A 68 3.53 -7.15 -19.07
CA ARG A 68 3.92 -7.24 -20.49
C ARG A 68 3.69 -5.92 -21.24
N ARG A 69 2.55 -5.25 -21.04
CA ARG A 69 2.25 -3.94 -21.64
C ARG A 69 3.26 -2.87 -21.20
N ALA A 70 3.71 -2.95 -19.94
CA ALA A 70 4.74 -2.06 -19.39
C ALA A 70 6.17 -2.43 -19.85
N GLY A 71 6.37 -3.52 -20.59
CA GLY A 71 7.70 -4.05 -20.93
C GLY A 71 8.47 -4.53 -19.70
N LEU A 72 7.75 -5.06 -18.70
CA LEU A 72 8.26 -5.68 -17.49
C LEU A 72 7.93 -7.16 -17.49
N ASP A 73 8.68 -7.94 -16.73
CA ASP A 73 8.39 -9.35 -16.49
C ASP A 73 8.22 -9.65 -14.99
N ARG A 74 7.84 -10.89 -14.68
CA ARG A 74 7.58 -11.31 -13.30
C ARG A 74 8.82 -11.25 -12.39
N SER A 75 10.03 -11.25 -12.95
CA SER A 75 11.26 -11.19 -12.16
C SER A 75 11.45 -9.84 -11.46
N CYS A 76 10.78 -8.78 -11.94
CA CYS A 76 10.81 -7.47 -11.26
C CYS A 76 9.79 -7.33 -10.12
N VAL A 77 8.88 -8.29 -9.92
CA VAL A 77 7.90 -8.23 -8.83
C VAL A 77 8.60 -8.43 -7.49
N ARG A 78 8.43 -7.46 -6.59
CA ARG A 78 9.04 -7.44 -5.25
C ARG A 78 8.03 -7.68 -4.16
N ARG A 79 6.85 -7.09 -4.33
CA ARG A 79 5.78 -7.19 -3.34
C ARG A 79 4.44 -7.30 -4.02
N LEU A 80 3.59 -8.12 -3.44
CA LEU A 80 2.16 -8.16 -3.68
C LEU A 80 1.46 -7.83 -2.36
N VAL A 81 0.54 -6.87 -2.38
CA VAL A 81 -0.34 -6.63 -1.24
C VAL A 81 -1.71 -7.16 -1.63
N ALA A 82 -2.13 -8.23 -1.01
CA ALA A 82 -3.39 -8.88 -1.25
C ALA A 82 -4.41 -8.47 -0.17
N TYR A 83 -5.29 -7.55 -0.53
CA TYR A 83 -6.46 -7.19 0.25
C TYR A 83 -7.53 -8.23 -0.04
N TYR A 84 -8.05 -8.91 0.99
CA TYR A 84 -9.00 -10.00 0.76
C TYR A 84 -10.04 -10.10 1.87
N VAL A 85 -11.21 -10.62 1.53
CA VAL A 85 -12.27 -10.94 2.49
C VAL A 85 -12.11 -12.41 2.89
N PRO A 86 -11.63 -12.72 4.12
CA PRO A 86 -11.49 -14.08 4.59
C PRO A 86 -12.86 -14.68 4.93
N GLU A 87 -13.06 -15.96 4.61
CA GLU A 87 -14.22 -16.77 5.04
C GLU A 87 -13.79 -17.96 5.89
N THR A 88 -12.54 -18.42 5.70
CA THR A 88 -11.94 -19.51 6.48
C THR A 88 -10.48 -19.18 6.83
N ASP A 89 -9.97 -19.84 7.88
CA ASP A 89 -8.55 -19.71 8.29
C ASP A 89 -7.57 -20.19 7.21
N GLY A 90 -8.03 -21.07 6.30
CA GLY A 90 -7.24 -21.59 5.20
C GLY A 90 -7.07 -20.64 4.01
N ASP A 91 -7.89 -19.60 3.90
CA ASP A 91 -7.93 -18.69 2.75
C ASP A 91 -6.59 -17.97 2.54
N GLY A 92 -6.01 -17.43 3.60
CA GLY A 92 -4.74 -16.70 3.53
C GLY A 92 -3.57 -17.55 3.01
N PRO A 93 -3.27 -18.69 3.63
CA PRO A 93 -2.22 -19.62 3.15
C PRO A 93 -2.45 -20.10 1.71
N ALA A 94 -3.67 -20.43 1.34
CA ALA A 94 -4.01 -20.86 -0.02
C ALA A 94 -3.82 -19.73 -1.04
N LEU A 95 -4.20 -18.51 -0.69
CA LEU A 95 -4.01 -17.33 -1.52
C LEU A 95 -2.51 -17.04 -1.76
N ILE A 96 -1.68 -17.07 -0.70
CA ILE A 96 -0.22 -16.90 -0.84
C ILE A 96 0.34 -17.95 -1.82
N ALA A 97 0.02 -19.23 -1.60
CA ALA A 97 0.51 -20.30 -2.46
C ALA A 97 0.13 -20.08 -3.93
N ARG A 98 -1.13 -19.70 -4.19
CA ARG A 98 -1.64 -19.41 -5.53
C ARG A 98 -0.93 -18.22 -6.19
N LEU A 99 -0.75 -17.12 -5.47
CA LEU A 99 -0.10 -15.92 -6.00
C LEU A 99 1.38 -16.15 -6.30
N LEU A 100 2.10 -16.86 -5.42
CA LEU A 100 3.52 -17.19 -5.65
C LEU A 100 3.71 -18.13 -6.84
N ASP A 101 2.80 -19.08 -7.05
CA ASP A 101 2.82 -19.96 -8.23
C ASP A 101 2.60 -19.16 -9.52
N ARG A 102 1.65 -18.22 -9.52
CA ARG A 102 1.24 -17.45 -10.70
C ARG A 102 2.17 -16.28 -11.03
N LEU A 103 2.69 -15.57 -10.05
CA LEU A 103 3.39 -14.29 -10.21
C LEU A 103 4.89 -14.33 -9.88
N GLY A 104 5.37 -15.43 -9.31
CA GLY A 104 6.79 -15.66 -9.03
C GLY A 104 7.10 -15.83 -7.55
N LYS A 105 7.99 -16.78 -7.26
CA LYS A 105 8.33 -17.21 -5.89
C LYS A 105 9.24 -16.24 -5.13
N ALA A 106 9.74 -15.19 -5.78
CA ALA A 106 10.65 -14.23 -5.17
C ALA A 106 9.96 -13.00 -4.58
N ALA A 107 8.63 -12.89 -4.69
CA ALA A 107 7.89 -11.75 -4.16
C ALA A 107 7.51 -11.95 -2.69
N ILE A 108 7.50 -10.85 -1.92
CA ILE A 108 6.78 -10.82 -0.64
C ILE A 108 5.28 -10.75 -0.96
N VAL A 109 4.48 -11.58 -0.31
CA VAL A 109 3.02 -11.49 -0.33
C VAL A 109 2.54 -11.06 1.05
N ASP A 110 2.04 -9.83 1.13
CA ASP A 110 1.42 -9.30 2.34
C ASP A 110 -0.09 -9.50 2.26
N LEU A 111 -0.65 -10.20 3.23
CA LEU A 111 -2.08 -10.37 3.38
C LEU A 111 -2.66 -9.23 4.23
N VAL A 112 -3.71 -8.61 3.71
CA VAL A 112 -4.47 -7.57 4.42
C VAL A 112 -5.95 -7.96 4.38
N PRO A 113 -6.47 -8.58 5.45
CA PRO A 113 -7.89 -8.86 5.54
C PRO A 113 -8.69 -7.56 5.53
N VAL A 114 -9.78 -7.51 4.76
CA VAL A 114 -10.68 -6.37 4.67
C VAL A 114 -12.12 -6.82 4.89
N PRO A 115 -13.02 -5.93 5.37
CA PRO A 115 -14.38 -6.34 5.71
C PRO A 115 -15.25 -6.62 4.49
N VAL A 116 -15.03 -5.92 3.39
CA VAL A 116 -15.89 -5.96 2.20
C VAL A 116 -15.20 -5.26 1.03
N PHE A 117 -15.65 -5.49 -0.20
CA PHE A 117 -15.35 -4.67 -1.36
C PHE A 117 -16.61 -4.00 -1.91
N TYR A 118 -16.43 -2.94 -2.68
CA TYR A 118 -17.51 -2.20 -3.32
C TYR A 118 -18.37 -3.07 -4.26
N TYR A 119 -17.71 -3.91 -5.06
CA TYR A 119 -18.40 -4.82 -5.99
C TYR A 119 -18.82 -6.09 -5.28
N HIS A 120 -20.13 -6.36 -5.24
CA HIS A 120 -20.67 -7.57 -4.61
C HIS A 120 -20.06 -8.85 -5.24
N GLY A 121 -19.57 -9.74 -4.39
CA GLY A 121 -18.91 -10.99 -4.82
C GLY A 121 -17.41 -10.87 -5.08
N VAL A 122 -16.83 -9.66 -5.05
CA VAL A 122 -15.38 -9.50 -5.02
C VAL A 122 -14.87 -9.87 -3.64
N ARG A 123 -13.83 -10.71 -3.61
CA ARG A 123 -13.13 -11.14 -2.39
C ARG A 123 -11.65 -10.79 -2.40
N LEU A 124 -11.13 -10.24 -3.50
CA LEU A 124 -9.70 -9.99 -3.68
C LEU A 124 -9.44 -8.71 -4.49
N GLU A 125 -8.51 -7.90 -3.99
CA GLU A 125 -7.85 -6.82 -4.71
C GLU A 125 -6.34 -6.91 -4.47
N ILE A 126 -5.52 -6.73 -5.49
CA ILE A 126 -4.06 -6.86 -5.37
C ILE A 126 -3.35 -5.62 -5.89
N ASP A 127 -2.48 -5.06 -5.05
CA ASP A 127 -1.43 -4.13 -5.45
C ASP A 127 -0.14 -4.90 -5.77
N LEU A 128 0.49 -4.55 -6.89
CA LEU A 128 1.77 -5.08 -7.30
C LEU A 128 2.83 -3.97 -7.28
N PHE A 129 4.01 -4.31 -6.78
CA PHE A 129 5.16 -3.43 -6.72
C PHE A 129 6.34 -4.08 -7.41
N CYS A 130 6.91 -3.39 -8.40
CA CYS A 130 8.14 -3.78 -9.08
C CYS A 130 9.33 -2.97 -8.58
N GLY A 131 10.49 -3.59 -8.59
CA GLY A 131 11.76 -2.98 -8.26
C GLY A 131 12.90 -3.65 -9.01
N ALA A 132 14.11 -3.12 -8.84
CA ALA A 132 15.32 -3.66 -9.47
C ALA A 132 15.45 -5.15 -9.22
N VAL A 133 15.81 -5.89 -10.27
CA VAL A 133 16.08 -7.33 -10.17
C VAL A 133 17.45 -7.52 -9.50
N PRO A 134 17.51 -8.10 -8.29
CA PRO A 134 18.80 -8.38 -7.66
C PRO A 134 19.55 -9.50 -8.41
N ALA A 135 20.88 -9.45 -8.39
CA ALA A 135 21.71 -10.51 -8.98
C ALA A 135 21.44 -11.88 -8.35
N ALA A 136 21.06 -11.91 -7.07
CA ALA A 136 20.53 -13.07 -6.36
C ALA A 136 19.35 -12.59 -5.49
N PRO A 137 18.11 -13.02 -5.76
CA PRO A 137 16.98 -12.66 -4.93
C PRO A 137 17.15 -13.31 -3.56
N THR A 138 17.35 -12.49 -2.54
CA THR A 138 17.37 -12.96 -1.15
C THR A 138 15.99 -12.68 -0.57
N LEU A 139 15.16 -13.72 -0.54
CA LEU A 139 13.97 -13.74 0.32
C LEU A 139 14.39 -14.46 1.60
N ASP A 140 14.37 -13.76 2.71
CA ASP A 140 14.88 -14.24 3.98
C ASP A 140 13.79 -14.16 5.05
N ASP A 141 13.41 -15.31 5.60
CA ASP A 141 12.41 -15.43 6.66
C ASP A 141 13.11 -15.57 8.01
N VAL A 142 12.72 -14.74 8.96
CA VAL A 142 13.30 -14.68 10.31
C VAL A 142 12.22 -14.87 11.36
N SER A 143 12.46 -15.79 12.29
CA SER A 143 11.68 -15.90 13.53
C SER A 143 12.25 -14.93 14.56
N LEU A 144 11.39 -14.13 15.15
CA LEU A 144 11.73 -13.06 16.10
C LEU A 144 11.13 -13.34 17.48
N ALA A 145 11.76 -12.78 18.53
CA ALA A 145 11.27 -12.82 19.90
C ALA A 145 10.83 -14.24 20.35
N GLY A 146 11.65 -15.25 20.06
CA GLY A 146 11.36 -16.64 20.47
C GLY A 146 10.17 -17.29 19.74
N GLY A 147 9.81 -16.79 18.57
CA GLY A 147 8.68 -17.30 17.76
C GLY A 147 7.39 -16.47 17.93
N ALA A 148 7.40 -15.43 18.75
CA ALA A 148 6.24 -14.55 18.93
C ALA A 148 5.95 -13.65 17.71
N ALA A 149 6.92 -13.53 16.80
CA ALA A 149 6.78 -12.78 15.56
C ALA A 149 7.63 -13.39 14.44
N THR A 150 7.28 -13.02 13.21
CA THR A 150 8.03 -13.36 12.00
C THR A 150 8.29 -12.12 11.17
N ALA A 151 9.43 -12.09 10.50
CA ALA A 151 9.73 -11.07 9.51
C ALA A 151 10.25 -11.70 8.22
N ARG A 152 9.93 -11.08 7.10
CA ARG A 152 10.39 -11.44 5.77
C ARG A 152 11.08 -10.25 5.14
N PHE A 153 12.27 -10.45 4.64
CA PHE A 153 13.09 -9.44 3.99
C PHE A 153 13.30 -9.77 2.53
N GLN A 154 13.22 -8.76 1.69
CA GLN A 154 13.63 -8.86 0.30
C GLN A 154 14.48 -7.64 -0.05
N SER A 155 15.78 -7.88 -0.24
CA SER A 155 16.73 -6.83 -0.56
C SER A 155 16.95 -6.72 -2.06
N THR A 156 17.07 -5.49 -2.53
CA THR A 156 17.50 -5.10 -3.88
C THR A 156 18.64 -4.10 -3.76
N ALA A 157 19.22 -3.66 -4.87
CA ALA A 157 20.19 -2.58 -4.84
C ALA A 157 19.53 -1.29 -4.30
N GLY A 158 19.98 -0.81 -3.15
CA GLY A 158 19.56 0.46 -2.55
C GLY A 158 18.27 0.42 -1.72
N GLU A 159 17.57 -0.72 -1.60
CA GLU A 159 16.39 -0.81 -0.74
C GLU A 159 16.09 -2.24 -0.27
N THR A 160 15.39 -2.34 0.84
CA THR A 160 14.86 -3.61 1.36
C THR A 160 13.39 -3.46 1.71
N TRP A 161 12.61 -4.40 1.22
CA TRP A 161 11.21 -4.56 1.57
C TRP A 161 11.10 -5.45 2.79
N VAL A 162 10.33 -5.02 3.78
CA VAL A 162 10.15 -5.73 5.05
C VAL A 162 8.67 -6.01 5.25
N SER A 163 8.34 -7.27 5.52
CA SER A 163 7.02 -7.70 6.01
C SER A 163 7.20 -8.27 7.41
N PHE A 164 6.38 -7.85 8.34
CA PHE A 164 6.42 -8.32 9.73
C PHE A 164 5.01 -8.70 10.19
N ALA A 165 4.94 -9.75 10.99
CA ALA A 165 3.72 -10.13 11.69
C ALA A 165 4.07 -10.58 13.10
N GLY A 166 3.39 -10.03 14.10
CA GLY A 166 3.68 -10.32 15.51
C GLY A 166 2.46 -10.22 16.41
N SER A 167 2.53 -10.92 17.54
CA SER A 167 1.50 -10.86 18.58
C SER A 167 1.49 -9.49 19.26
N PRO A 168 0.32 -8.88 19.53
CA PRO A 168 0.22 -7.64 20.30
C PRO A 168 0.89 -7.71 21.68
N VAL A 169 0.84 -8.86 22.33
CA VAL A 169 1.37 -9.07 23.70
C VAL A 169 2.90 -8.95 23.77
N ALA A 170 3.59 -9.28 22.67
CA ALA A 170 5.06 -9.27 22.61
C ALA A 170 5.58 -8.20 21.64
N LEU A 171 4.77 -7.21 21.27
CA LEU A 171 5.05 -6.29 20.16
C LEU A 171 6.36 -5.52 20.36
N ASP A 172 6.60 -4.94 21.54
CA ASP A 172 7.80 -4.14 21.82
C ASP A 172 9.08 -4.97 21.65
N ALA A 173 9.10 -6.18 22.25
CA ALA A 173 10.22 -7.10 22.12
C ALA A 173 10.40 -7.57 20.68
N ALA A 174 9.30 -7.82 19.97
CA ALA A 174 9.32 -8.25 18.58
C ALA A 174 9.81 -7.15 17.64
N LEU A 175 9.44 -5.89 17.89
CA LEU A 175 9.92 -4.74 17.11
C LEU A 175 11.40 -4.45 17.37
N GLU A 176 11.86 -4.56 18.61
CA GLU A 176 13.28 -4.42 18.88
C GLU A 176 14.09 -5.52 18.19
N ALA A 177 13.63 -6.78 18.26
CA ALA A 177 14.24 -7.87 17.52
C ALA A 177 14.21 -7.64 15.99
N LEU A 178 13.15 -7.02 15.46
CA LEU A 178 13.06 -6.64 14.04
C LEU A 178 14.11 -5.57 13.69
N ARG A 179 14.26 -4.54 14.51
CA ARG A 179 15.27 -3.49 14.33
C ARG A 179 16.68 -4.08 14.36
N ASP A 180 16.95 -4.99 15.28
CA ASP A 180 18.24 -5.71 15.35
C ASP A 180 18.48 -6.57 14.10
N ALA A 181 17.45 -7.27 13.62
CA ALA A 181 17.54 -8.06 12.39
C ALA A 181 17.83 -7.17 11.16
N CYS A 182 17.30 -5.93 11.14
CA CYS A 182 17.65 -4.94 10.11
C CYS A 182 19.12 -4.52 10.23
N ARG A 183 19.58 -4.13 11.42
CA ARG A 183 20.97 -3.70 11.67
C ARG A 183 21.99 -4.78 11.29
N GLN A 184 21.70 -6.05 11.61
CA GLN A 184 22.54 -7.20 11.21
C GLN A 184 22.66 -7.37 9.68
N ARG A 185 21.71 -6.83 8.93
CA ARG A 185 21.71 -6.78 7.45
C ARG A 185 22.29 -5.49 6.88
N GLY A 186 22.87 -4.63 7.73
CA GLY A 186 23.40 -3.32 7.34
C GLY A 186 22.32 -2.31 7.01
N LEU A 187 21.08 -2.52 7.46
CA LEU A 187 19.96 -1.60 7.27
C LEU A 187 19.77 -0.77 8.54
N ASP A 188 19.64 0.53 8.37
CA ASP A 188 19.20 1.41 9.45
C ASP A 188 17.67 1.53 9.42
N PRO A 189 16.94 1.09 10.47
CA PRO A 189 15.49 1.29 10.53
C PRO A 189 15.05 2.74 10.41
N GLN A 190 15.93 3.70 10.76
CA GLN A 190 15.66 5.13 10.59
C GLN A 190 15.48 5.54 9.12
N ASN A 191 16.09 4.79 8.22
CA ASN A 191 15.96 4.99 6.78
C ASN A 191 14.69 4.35 6.20
N CYS A 192 13.65 4.16 7.03
CA CYS A 192 12.34 3.71 6.58
C CYS A 192 11.66 4.81 5.77
N LEU A 193 11.47 4.57 4.48
CA LEU A 193 10.79 5.48 3.57
C LEU A 193 9.26 5.32 3.63
N GLU A 194 8.77 4.08 3.72
CA GLU A 194 7.34 3.77 3.77
C GLU A 194 7.05 2.83 4.93
N GLU A 195 5.95 3.07 5.62
CA GLU A 195 5.54 2.30 6.78
C GLU A 195 4.01 2.22 6.84
N HIS A 196 3.48 0.99 6.81
CA HIS A 196 2.04 0.73 6.84
C HIS A 196 1.73 -0.31 7.91
N TRP A 197 0.90 0.07 8.84
CA TRP A 197 0.46 -0.79 9.94
C TRP A 197 -0.96 -1.28 9.74
N THR A 198 -1.18 -2.54 10.06
CA THR A 198 -2.52 -3.12 10.17
C THR A 198 -2.60 -3.90 11.48
N ALA A 199 -3.73 -3.80 12.17
CA ALA A 199 -3.94 -4.42 13.46
C ALA A 199 -5.37 -4.93 13.62
N PRO A 200 -5.61 -5.91 14.49
CA PRO A 200 -6.95 -6.24 14.92
C PRO A 200 -7.58 -5.07 15.69
N GLU A 201 -8.89 -4.93 15.63
CA GLU A 201 -9.61 -3.81 16.27
C GLU A 201 -9.31 -3.70 17.77
N ALA A 202 -9.19 -4.84 18.46
CA ALA A 202 -8.87 -4.89 19.88
C ALA A 202 -7.48 -4.33 20.23
N ALA A 203 -6.54 -4.28 19.27
CA ALA A 203 -5.18 -3.77 19.48
C ALA A 203 -5.00 -2.30 19.09
N LEU A 204 -5.96 -1.69 18.37
CA LEU A 204 -5.84 -0.34 17.84
C LEU A 204 -5.57 0.72 18.93
N ALA A 205 -6.36 0.70 20.00
CA ALA A 205 -6.23 1.68 21.09
C ALA A 205 -4.87 1.57 21.79
N SER A 206 -4.36 0.36 21.96
CA SER A 206 -3.05 0.12 22.59
C SER A 206 -1.90 0.59 21.70
N LEU A 207 -2.01 0.43 20.39
CA LEU A 207 -1.00 0.89 19.44
C LEU A 207 -0.97 2.41 19.32
N GLY A 208 -2.11 3.06 19.27
CA GLY A 208 -2.21 4.52 19.26
C GLY A 208 -1.63 5.16 20.51
N ALA A 209 -1.82 4.54 21.69
CA ALA A 209 -1.29 5.02 22.95
C ALA A 209 0.23 4.78 23.11
N ALA A 210 0.76 3.72 22.51
CA ALA A 210 2.16 3.34 22.66
C ALA A 210 3.12 4.12 21.75
N GLY A 211 2.62 4.84 20.74
CA GLY A 211 3.47 5.57 19.78
C GLY A 211 4.46 4.66 19.05
N VAL A 212 4.04 3.42 18.76
CA VAL A 212 4.91 2.37 18.27
C VAL A 212 5.20 2.59 16.78
N GLY A 213 6.39 3.11 16.45
CA GLY A 213 6.89 3.19 15.08
C GLY A 213 8.02 2.19 14.84
N PHE A 214 8.21 1.76 13.61
CA PHE A 214 9.34 0.93 13.22
C PHE A 214 10.62 1.77 13.07
N GLY A 215 10.52 2.89 12.40
CA GLY A 215 11.58 3.90 12.34
C GLY A 215 11.66 4.71 13.63
N ASN A 216 12.77 5.39 13.89
CA ASN A 216 13.04 6.09 15.15
C ASN A 216 11.97 7.08 15.57
N GLY A 217 11.21 6.71 16.61
CA GLY A 217 10.36 7.65 17.35
C GLY A 217 9.31 8.39 16.52
N PHE A 218 9.21 8.11 15.22
CA PHE A 218 8.10 8.54 14.40
C PHE A 218 6.93 7.60 14.67
N ASP A 219 5.83 8.20 15.12
CA ASP A 219 4.52 7.59 15.14
C ASP A 219 4.28 6.85 13.80
N PRO A 220 3.77 5.62 13.83
CA PRO A 220 3.63 4.78 12.63
C PRO A 220 2.71 5.35 11.57
N GLY A 221 2.26 6.60 11.69
CA GLY A 221 1.17 7.07 10.88
C GLY A 221 -0.15 6.43 11.32
N ALA A 222 -1.05 6.24 10.39
CA ALA A 222 -2.32 5.61 10.71
C ALA A 222 -2.20 4.09 10.79
N VAL A 223 -2.72 3.52 11.87
CA VAL A 223 -2.91 2.08 12.01
C VAL A 223 -4.31 1.72 11.52
N VAL A 224 -4.38 0.84 10.55
CA VAL A 224 -5.63 0.40 9.92
C VAL A 224 -6.17 -0.84 10.62
N SER A 225 -7.46 -0.85 10.95
CA SER A 225 -8.15 -2.07 11.42
C SER A 225 -8.53 -2.96 10.25
N THR A 226 -8.09 -4.21 10.32
CA THR A 226 -8.40 -5.23 9.31
C THR A 226 -9.79 -5.83 9.44
N GLY A 227 -10.44 -5.70 10.61
CA GLY A 227 -11.76 -6.26 10.86
C GLY A 227 -11.82 -7.79 10.80
N SER A 228 -10.68 -8.47 10.86
CA SER A 228 -10.60 -9.93 10.96
C SER A 228 -10.30 -10.36 12.39
N ASP A 229 -10.60 -11.61 12.71
CA ASP A 229 -10.25 -12.24 13.98
C ASP A 229 -8.75 -12.62 14.05
N ASP A 230 -7.97 -12.32 13.01
CA ASP A 230 -6.52 -12.53 12.99
C ASP A 230 -5.87 -11.66 14.09
N PRO A 231 -5.30 -12.27 15.12
CA PRO A 231 -4.78 -11.53 16.27
C PRO A 231 -3.46 -10.80 15.99
N LEU A 232 -2.89 -10.95 14.80
CA LEU A 232 -1.56 -10.44 14.50
C LEU A 232 -1.57 -8.97 14.08
N ILE A 233 -0.63 -8.24 14.64
CA ILE A 233 -0.23 -6.93 14.15
C ILE A 233 0.74 -7.13 12.99
N ARG A 234 0.54 -6.40 11.90
CA ARG A 234 1.37 -6.49 10.71
C ARG A 234 1.96 -5.14 10.36
N LEU A 235 3.22 -5.18 9.91
CA LEU A 235 3.93 -4.03 9.37
C LEU A 235 4.41 -4.37 7.96
N ARG A 236 4.21 -3.44 7.05
CA ARG A 236 4.86 -3.41 5.74
C ARG A 236 5.74 -2.18 5.69
N ALA A 237 7.03 -2.37 5.49
CA ALA A 237 7.98 -1.27 5.42
C ALA A 237 8.86 -1.36 4.18
N ARG A 238 9.40 -0.20 3.77
CA ARG A 238 10.42 -0.07 2.74
C ARG A 238 11.55 0.74 3.32
N VAL A 239 12.71 0.10 3.50
CA VAL A 239 13.91 0.70 4.09
C VAL A 239 14.92 0.98 2.98
N ARG A 240 15.49 2.19 2.98
CA ARG A 240 16.50 2.63 2.02
C ARG A 240 17.90 2.39 2.57
N SER A 241 18.87 2.16 1.68
CA SER A 241 20.29 2.21 2.04
C SER A 241 20.78 3.62 2.35
N ASP A 242 20.15 4.61 1.69
CA ASP A 242 20.48 6.02 1.86
C ASP A 242 19.62 6.66 2.96
N ALA A 243 20.12 7.74 3.53
CA ALA A 243 19.42 8.47 4.58
C ALA A 243 18.06 8.98 4.11
N VAL A 244 17.03 8.77 4.95
CA VAL A 244 15.68 9.26 4.76
C VAL A 244 15.45 10.46 5.68
N ALA A 245 15.13 11.60 5.08
CA ALA A 245 14.63 12.74 5.85
C ALA A 245 13.14 12.53 6.14
N ALA A 246 12.75 12.70 7.40
CA ALA A 246 11.36 12.52 7.82
C ALA A 246 10.89 13.74 8.63
N GLN A 247 9.67 14.20 8.35
CA GLN A 247 9.06 15.28 9.10
C GLN A 247 7.56 15.07 9.29
N ARG A 248 7.02 15.70 10.33
CA ARG A 248 5.58 15.89 10.54
C ARG A 248 5.22 17.32 10.27
N THR A 249 4.09 17.51 9.64
CA THR A 249 3.54 18.83 9.37
C THR A 249 2.02 18.80 9.45
N ALA A 250 1.39 19.98 9.53
CA ALA A 250 -0.06 20.11 9.49
C ALA A 250 -0.44 21.13 8.42
N ARG A 251 -1.43 20.79 7.59
CA ARG A 251 -2.00 21.65 6.54
C ARG A 251 -3.50 21.36 6.42
N ALA A 252 -4.30 22.38 6.15
CA ALA A 252 -5.74 22.25 5.94
C ALA A 252 -6.47 21.50 7.07
N GLY A 253 -6.03 21.61 8.32
CA GLY A 253 -6.59 20.88 9.45
C GLY A 253 -6.26 19.39 9.49
N CYS A 254 -5.32 18.92 8.67
CA CYS A 254 -4.84 17.54 8.60
C CYS A 254 -3.40 17.42 9.09
N GLY A 255 -3.08 16.26 9.67
CA GLY A 255 -1.71 15.89 10.01
C GLY A 255 -1.08 15.09 8.87
N PHE A 256 0.20 15.35 8.60
CA PHE A 256 0.96 14.66 7.56
C PHE A 256 2.30 14.15 8.08
N ILE A 257 2.69 12.99 7.56
CA ILE A 257 4.05 12.47 7.63
C ILE A 257 4.63 12.56 6.23
N VAL A 258 5.80 13.18 6.10
CA VAL A 258 6.54 13.28 4.83
C VAL A 258 7.89 12.63 5.02
N ARG A 259 8.26 11.72 4.12
CA ARG A 259 9.57 11.06 4.11
C ARG A 259 10.18 11.19 2.71
N GLU A 260 11.44 11.62 2.65
CA GLU A 260 12.15 11.89 1.41
C GLU A 260 13.50 11.15 1.39
N CYS A 261 13.82 10.55 0.24
CA CYS A 261 15.12 9.92 -0.02
C CYS A 261 15.45 10.04 -1.52
N GLY A 262 16.38 10.92 -1.86
CA GLY A 262 16.72 11.19 -3.26
C GLY A 262 15.52 11.61 -4.10
N PRO A 263 15.18 10.89 -5.19
CA PRO A 263 14.01 11.23 -6.00
C PRO A 263 12.67 10.75 -5.40
N HIS A 264 12.69 9.98 -4.34
CA HIS A 264 11.50 9.41 -3.72
C HIS A 264 10.96 10.32 -2.63
N LEU A 265 9.64 10.55 -2.66
CA LEU A 265 8.91 11.16 -1.57
C LEU A 265 7.68 10.29 -1.26
N TRP A 266 7.47 10.03 0.01
CA TRP A 266 6.26 9.42 0.53
C TRP A 266 5.56 10.40 1.47
N LEU A 267 4.27 10.58 1.25
CA LEU A 267 3.42 11.45 2.04
C LEU A 267 2.21 10.65 2.50
N GLN A 268 1.94 10.64 3.80
CA GLN A 268 0.71 10.11 4.36
C GLN A 268 -0.05 11.21 5.07
N GLY A 269 -1.32 11.40 4.69
CA GLY A 269 -2.23 12.36 5.27
C GLY A 269 -3.39 11.72 6.01
N ARG A 270 -3.74 12.28 7.17
CA ARG A 270 -4.95 11.96 7.94
C ARG A 270 -5.64 13.23 8.43
N ALA A 271 -6.96 13.19 8.51
CA ALA A 271 -7.74 14.31 9.01
C ALA A 271 -7.48 14.54 10.50
N GLY A 272 -7.41 15.81 10.90
CA GLY A 272 -7.38 16.21 12.31
C GLY A 272 -8.75 16.17 12.96
N GLU A 273 -8.76 16.40 14.26
CA GLU A 273 -10.01 16.55 15.03
C GLU A 273 -10.85 17.71 14.51
N GLY A 274 -12.15 17.49 14.43
CA GLY A 274 -13.11 18.50 13.97
C GLY A 274 -13.50 18.41 12.50
N LEU A 275 -12.78 17.66 11.67
CA LEU A 275 -13.20 17.33 10.30
C LEU A 275 -14.12 16.10 10.33
N SER A 276 -15.32 16.23 9.78
CA SER A 276 -16.32 15.17 9.79
C SER A 276 -16.60 14.61 8.39
N GLY A 277 -17.04 13.34 8.36
CA GLY A 277 -17.43 12.64 7.14
C GLY A 277 -16.26 12.26 6.24
N LEU A 278 -16.47 11.23 5.43
CA LEU A 278 -15.47 10.69 4.52
C LEU A 278 -15.03 11.70 3.46
N VAL A 279 -16.00 12.35 2.81
CA VAL A 279 -15.76 13.31 1.71
C VAL A 279 -15.03 14.56 2.21
N GLY A 280 -15.47 15.12 3.36
CA GLY A 280 -14.83 16.30 3.95
C GLY A 280 -13.39 16.05 4.37
N GLN A 281 -13.13 14.90 5.00
CA GLN A 281 -11.76 14.51 5.38
C GLN A 281 -10.87 14.29 4.14
N THR A 282 -11.40 13.64 3.10
CA THR A 282 -10.68 13.46 1.85
C THR A 282 -10.31 14.79 1.20
N ALA A 283 -11.26 15.72 1.12
CA ALA A 283 -11.01 17.05 0.54
C ALA A 283 -9.91 17.81 1.30
N ALA A 284 -9.95 17.80 2.62
CA ALA A 284 -8.95 18.45 3.45
C ALA A 284 -7.55 17.81 3.32
N ILE A 285 -7.48 16.47 3.26
CA ILE A 285 -6.22 15.76 3.05
C ILE A 285 -5.64 16.09 1.66
N MET A 286 -6.46 16.06 0.61
CA MET A 286 -5.97 16.35 -0.74
C MET A 286 -5.52 17.81 -0.87
N GLN A 287 -6.24 18.77 -0.28
CA GLN A 287 -5.82 20.17 -0.23
C GLN A 287 -4.50 20.34 0.54
N GLY A 288 -4.37 19.76 1.73
CA GLY A 288 -3.14 19.85 2.51
C GLY A 288 -1.96 19.16 1.83
N ALA A 289 -2.21 18.08 1.09
CA ALA A 289 -1.19 17.44 0.27
C ALA A 289 -0.72 18.37 -0.86
N ASP A 290 -1.63 19.06 -1.55
CA ASP A 290 -1.30 20.03 -2.60
C ASP A 290 -0.37 21.14 -2.08
N GLU A 291 -0.71 21.70 -0.91
CA GLU A 291 0.12 22.72 -0.25
C GLU A 291 1.53 22.20 0.07
N ILE A 292 1.63 20.97 0.60
CA ILE A 292 2.92 20.35 0.91
C ILE A 292 3.71 20.07 -0.38
N LEU A 293 3.10 19.51 -1.40
CA LEU A 293 3.76 19.23 -2.67
C LEU A 293 4.36 20.49 -3.28
N ALA A 294 3.62 21.60 -3.23
CA ALA A 294 4.12 22.90 -3.70
C ALA A 294 5.37 23.38 -2.93
N GLU A 295 5.45 23.15 -1.61
CA GLU A 295 6.65 23.46 -0.80
C GLU A 295 7.89 22.66 -1.24
N TYR A 296 7.68 21.43 -1.76
CA TYR A 296 8.74 20.57 -2.32
C TYR A 296 9.03 20.85 -3.80
N GLY A 297 8.35 21.83 -4.42
CA GLY A 297 8.43 22.11 -5.86
C GLY A 297 7.85 20.96 -6.71
N LEU A 298 6.86 20.25 -6.18
CA LEU A 298 6.14 19.13 -6.79
C LEU A 298 4.66 19.46 -6.96
N CYS A 299 3.95 18.64 -7.70
CA CYS A 299 2.50 18.71 -7.85
C CYS A 299 1.90 17.29 -7.98
N PHE A 300 0.59 17.18 -8.14
CA PHE A 300 -0.07 15.88 -8.29
C PHE A 300 0.32 15.12 -9.57
N GLU A 301 0.87 15.78 -10.59
CA GLU A 301 1.45 15.10 -11.75
C GLU A 301 2.71 14.28 -11.40
N ASP A 302 3.39 14.60 -10.28
CA ASP A 302 4.54 13.86 -9.78
C ASP A 302 4.14 12.63 -8.96
N VAL A 303 2.87 12.48 -8.61
CA VAL A 303 2.35 11.30 -7.92
C VAL A 303 2.35 10.11 -8.86
N ILE A 304 3.00 9.03 -8.45
CA ILE A 304 3.08 7.78 -9.21
C ILE A 304 2.13 6.71 -8.68
N LYS A 305 1.85 6.74 -7.36
CA LYS A 305 0.90 5.85 -6.71
C LYS A 305 0.14 6.58 -5.61
N GLN A 306 -1.18 6.41 -5.60
CA GLN A 306 -2.05 6.79 -4.50
C GLN A 306 -2.67 5.54 -3.88
N THR A 307 -2.73 5.48 -2.55
CA THR A 307 -3.53 4.49 -1.83
C THR A 307 -4.42 5.21 -0.81
N ALA A 308 -5.72 4.95 -0.83
CA ALA A 308 -6.67 5.51 0.13
C ALA A 308 -7.32 4.37 0.92
N HIS A 309 -7.14 4.38 2.23
CA HIS A 309 -7.89 3.53 3.14
C HIS A 309 -9.08 4.33 3.66
N TYR A 310 -10.29 3.75 3.70
CA TYR A 310 -11.49 4.46 4.12
C TYR A 310 -12.47 3.58 4.89
N CYS A 311 -13.21 4.21 5.82
CA CYS A 311 -14.22 3.54 6.64
C CYS A 311 -15.61 3.85 6.14
N GLY A 312 -16.40 2.81 5.87
CA GLY A 312 -17.83 2.92 5.63
C GLY A 312 -18.19 3.69 4.38
N GLY A 313 -19.38 4.19 4.37
CA GLY A 313 -19.96 4.99 3.31
C GLY A 313 -21.03 4.25 2.51
N SER A 314 -22.06 5.01 2.07
CA SER A 314 -22.97 4.56 1.02
C SER A 314 -22.25 4.54 -0.33
N ALA A 315 -22.81 3.89 -1.33
CA ALA A 315 -22.28 3.94 -2.69
C ALA A 315 -22.13 5.37 -3.21
N GLY A 316 -23.09 6.27 -2.89
CA GLY A 316 -23.02 7.69 -3.25
C GLY A 316 -21.84 8.39 -2.57
N GLU A 317 -21.66 8.21 -1.25
CA GLU A 317 -20.56 8.82 -0.52
C GLU A 317 -19.19 8.33 -1.02
N LEU A 318 -19.09 7.07 -1.43
CA LEU A 318 -17.87 6.52 -2.04
C LEU A 318 -17.59 7.14 -3.42
N HIS A 319 -18.61 7.37 -4.22
CA HIS A 319 -18.48 8.08 -5.51
C HIS A 319 -18.02 9.52 -5.29
N ASP A 320 -18.64 10.25 -4.34
CA ASP A 320 -18.25 11.62 -4.01
C ASP A 320 -16.82 11.69 -3.50
N ASN A 321 -16.44 10.77 -2.59
CA ASN A 321 -15.07 10.63 -2.10
C ASN A 321 -14.07 10.37 -3.22
N MET A 322 -14.42 9.53 -4.20
CA MET A 322 -13.58 9.27 -5.36
C MET A 322 -13.52 10.49 -6.29
N GLY A 323 -14.63 11.19 -6.48
CA GLY A 323 -14.73 12.44 -7.23
C GLY A 323 -13.77 13.51 -6.73
N VAL A 324 -13.69 13.70 -5.41
CA VAL A 324 -12.75 14.64 -4.78
C VAL A 324 -11.30 14.30 -5.16
N ARG A 325 -10.88 13.04 -5.05
CA ARG A 325 -9.52 12.62 -5.39
C ARG A 325 -9.23 12.73 -6.89
N ASN A 326 -10.19 12.33 -7.73
CA ASN A 326 -10.07 12.37 -9.18
C ASN A 326 -9.81 13.78 -9.72
N ALA A 327 -10.35 14.81 -9.06
CA ALA A 327 -10.22 16.22 -9.48
C ALA A 327 -8.77 16.74 -9.44
N TYR A 328 -7.86 16.06 -8.73
CA TYR A 328 -6.45 16.44 -8.63
C TYR A 328 -5.58 15.83 -9.74
N TYR A 329 -6.12 14.95 -10.57
CA TYR A 329 -5.33 14.21 -11.56
C TYR A 329 -5.84 14.40 -12.99
N SER A 330 -4.89 14.53 -13.92
CA SER A 330 -5.16 14.48 -15.37
C SER A 330 -4.94 13.06 -15.90
N LYS A 331 -5.66 12.67 -16.96
CA LYS A 331 -5.41 11.40 -17.66
C LYS A 331 -4.17 11.50 -18.58
N PRO A 332 -3.31 10.48 -18.56
CA PRO A 332 -3.25 9.33 -17.66
C PRO A 332 -2.63 9.69 -16.32
N GLY A 333 -3.32 9.45 -15.22
CA GLY A 333 -2.89 9.74 -13.86
C GLY A 333 -2.05 8.62 -13.23
N PRO A 334 -1.83 8.67 -11.89
CA PRO A 334 -1.08 7.66 -11.15
C PRO A 334 -1.82 6.31 -11.12
N ALA A 335 -1.14 5.28 -10.66
CA ALA A 335 -1.81 4.09 -10.17
C ALA A 335 -2.58 4.43 -8.88
N SER A 336 -3.82 3.99 -8.73
CA SER A 336 -4.63 4.29 -7.54
C SER A 336 -5.31 3.05 -6.99
N THR A 337 -5.37 2.94 -5.66
CA THR A 337 -6.05 1.87 -4.93
C THR A 337 -6.90 2.47 -3.83
N GLY A 338 -8.14 2.01 -3.71
CA GLY A 338 -9.07 2.44 -2.67
C GLY A 338 -9.56 1.24 -1.86
N ILE A 339 -9.20 1.17 -0.58
CA ILE A 339 -9.43 0.01 0.26
C ILE A 339 -10.40 0.33 1.39
N PRO A 340 -11.56 -0.35 1.46
CA PRO A 340 -12.44 -0.27 2.60
C PRO A 340 -11.80 -0.97 3.81
N VAL A 341 -11.85 -0.31 4.96
CA VAL A 341 -11.30 -0.81 6.22
C VAL A 341 -12.34 -0.72 7.34
N ARG A 342 -12.13 -1.43 8.44
CA ARG A 342 -13.05 -1.40 9.57
C ARG A 342 -12.92 -0.10 10.36
N GLY A 343 -11.72 0.42 10.53
CA GLY A 343 -11.44 1.60 11.32
C GLY A 343 -9.97 1.99 11.33
N PHE A 344 -9.66 2.96 12.15
CA PHE A 344 -8.32 3.47 12.44
C PHE A 344 -8.15 3.61 13.95
N GLU A 345 -6.91 3.80 14.42
CA GLU A 345 -6.61 4.02 15.84
C GLU A 345 -7.36 5.23 16.42
N GLN A 346 -7.62 6.25 15.61
CA GLN A 346 -8.49 7.37 15.97
C GLN A 346 -9.90 7.12 15.44
N ALA A 347 -10.88 7.01 16.33
CA ALA A 347 -12.26 6.67 15.98
C ALA A 347 -12.95 7.72 15.07
N THR A 348 -12.47 8.96 15.05
CA THR A 348 -12.97 10.03 14.18
C THR A 348 -12.41 9.99 12.77
N THR A 349 -11.31 9.27 12.53
CA THR A 349 -10.70 9.14 11.21
C THR A 349 -11.59 8.27 10.31
N ARG A 350 -11.90 8.80 9.14
CA ARG A 350 -12.68 8.12 8.09
C ARG A 350 -11.85 7.74 6.88
N THR A 351 -10.72 8.42 6.67
CA THR A 351 -9.82 8.10 5.58
C THR A 351 -8.38 8.50 5.90
N VAL A 352 -7.46 7.73 5.33
CA VAL A 352 -6.03 8.01 5.29
C VAL A 352 -5.57 7.85 3.85
N ILE A 353 -4.79 8.79 3.36
CA ILE A 353 -4.31 8.79 1.98
C ILE A 353 -2.78 8.80 1.97
N ASP A 354 -2.23 7.82 1.26
CA ASP A 354 -0.81 7.70 0.98
C ASP A 354 -0.53 8.12 -0.45
N LEU A 355 0.44 9.01 -0.63
CA LEU A 355 0.97 9.41 -1.93
C LEU A 355 2.43 8.99 -2.04
N ARG A 356 2.78 8.33 -3.13
CA ARG A 356 4.17 8.04 -3.52
C ARG A 356 4.50 8.87 -4.72
N LEU A 357 5.62 9.58 -4.63
CA LEU A 357 6.14 10.43 -5.69
C LEU A 357 7.53 9.96 -6.09
N LEU A 358 7.81 10.13 -7.36
CA LEU A 358 9.14 9.91 -7.92
C LEU A 358 9.47 11.11 -8.80
N ARG A 359 10.37 11.99 -8.32
CA ARG A 359 10.74 13.21 -9.04
C ARG A 359 11.17 12.89 -10.46
N GLY A 360 10.63 13.62 -11.42
CA GLY A 360 10.97 13.48 -12.83
C GLY A 360 10.54 12.14 -13.46
N TRP A 361 9.58 11.42 -12.88
CA TRP A 361 9.16 10.12 -13.44
C TRP A 361 8.51 10.25 -14.81
N ARG A 362 7.94 11.43 -15.13
CA ARG A 362 7.34 11.75 -16.44
C ARG A 362 8.29 12.45 -17.40
N ASP A 363 9.50 12.84 -16.96
CA ASP A 363 10.45 13.52 -17.83
C ASP A 363 10.88 12.62 -18.98
N GLN A 364 10.92 13.18 -20.20
CA GLN A 364 11.29 12.47 -21.42
C GLN A 364 12.81 12.33 -21.56
#